data_ab448ec3f8165483ad77a8d1c2cfa19f
#
_entry.id   ab448ec3f8165483ad77a8d1c2cfa19f
#
_cell.length_a   1.000
_cell.length_b   1.000
_cell.length_c   1.000
_cell.angle_alpha   90.00
_cell.angle_beta   90.00
_cell.angle_gamma   90.00
#
_symmetry.space_group_name_H-M   'P 1'
#
loop_
_entity.id
_entity.type
_entity.pdbx_description
1 polymer ?
#
loop_
_entity_poly.entity_id
_entity_poly.type
_entity_poly.pdbx_seq_one_letter_code
_entity_poly.pdbx_strand_id
1 'polypeptide(L)'
;MVLFGSMQAVSNVAPPVELERSRAVAIMRRTDPKLACETVEALLAGGMQAIEVTFNSPGAVDMLRAIDQAFGARVLLGAGTVLDADEAEAALDNGARFIVSPHTDADLVASLARRGVACIPGALSATEVLAAWRAGASVVKLFPAGSVGVGYLKDLRGPLTDIPLLPTGGVTLDNAEAFIAAGAWGLGLGSALVDPRLVSERRFDELAERASVFVRIAARAHRAA
;
A
#
# COMPACT_ATOMS: atom_id res chain seq x y z
N MET A 1 30.25 -0.19 31.92
CA MET A 1 29.95 0.97 31.05
C MET A 1 29.60 0.40 29.68
N VAL A 2 28.31 0.10 29.45
CA VAL A 2 27.83 -0.45 28.18
C VAL A 2 27.70 0.75 27.22
N LEU A 3 28.58 0.79 26.24
CA LEU A 3 28.48 1.75 25.13
C LEU A 3 27.22 1.42 24.35
N PHE A 4 26.16 2.19 24.54
CA PHE A 4 25.07 2.27 23.59
C PHE A 4 25.63 2.85 22.28
N GLY A 5 25.98 1.95 21.36
CA GLY A 5 26.31 2.37 20.00
C GLY A 5 25.17 3.25 19.50
N SER A 6 25.48 4.45 19.01
CA SER A 6 24.54 5.35 18.39
C SER A 6 23.89 4.60 17.20
N MET A 7 22.68 4.10 17.38
CA MET A 7 21.85 3.72 16.23
C MET A 7 21.69 4.99 15.40
N GLN A 8 22.36 5.05 14.26
CA GLN A 8 22.11 6.13 13.30
C GLN A 8 20.63 6.11 12.97
N ALA A 9 19.96 7.23 13.18
CA ALA A 9 18.56 7.38 12.83
C ALA A 9 18.40 7.10 11.33
N VAL A 10 17.57 6.12 11.02
CA VAL A 10 17.22 5.80 9.63
C VAL A 10 16.28 6.89 9.14
N SER A 11 16.63 7.54 8.03
CA SER A 11 15.73 8.53 7.41
C SER A 11 14.56 7.85 6.73
N ASN A 12 13.37 8.42 6.85
CA ASN A 12 12.20 7.95 6.12
C ASN A 12 12.43 8.11 4.61
N VAL A 13 12.13 7.06 3.86
CA VAL A 13 12.16 7.10 2.39
C VAL A 13 10.90 7.82 1.92
N ALA A 14 11.04 8.81 1.04
CA ALA A 14 9.88 9.48 0.46
C ALA A 14 9.02 8.47 -0.34
N PRO A 15 7.69 8.58 -0.27
CA PRO A 15 6.85 7.76 -1.14
C PRO A 15 7.20 7.98 -2.62
N PRO A 16 7.16 6.93 -3.48
CA PRO A 16 7.31 7.10 -4.92
C PRO A 16 6.35 8.14 -5.47
N VAL A 17 6.78 8.89 -6.47
CA VAL A 17 6.01 10.04 -7.00
C VAL A 17 4.63 9.65 -7.52
N GLU A 18 4.48 8.45 -8.09
CA GLU A 18 3.21 7.91 -8.56
C GLU A 18 2.24 7.67 -7.40
N LEU A 19 2.76 7.17 -6.27
CA LEU A 19 1.98 6.96 -5.05
C LEU A 19 1.64 8.29 -4.38
N GLU A 20 2.58 9.23 -4.35
CA GLU A 20 2.37 10.59 -3.86
C GLU A 20 1.23 11.28 -4.63
N ARG A 21 1.15 11.09 -5.96
CA ARG A 21 0.10 11.67 -6.81
C ARG A 21 -1.24 10.98 -6.66
N SER A 22 -1.26 9.63 -6.65
CA SER A 22 -2.51 8.87 -6.62
C SER A 22 -3.13 8.79 -5.24
N ARG A 23 -2.31 8.80 -4.17
CA ARG A 23 -2.73 8.58 -2.79
C ARG A 23 -3.59 7.32 -2.62
N ALA A 24 -3.43 6.35 -3.50
CA ALA A 24 -4.19 5.11 -3.49
C ALA A 24 -3.33 3.93 -3.96
N VAL A 25 -3.52 2.77 -3.33
CA VAL A 25 -2.92 1.49 -3.70
C VAL A 25 -4.01 0.48 -3.95
N ALA A 26 -4.07 -0.09 -5.16
CA ALA A 26 -4.92 -1.24 -5.45
C ALA A 26 -4.23 -2.52 -4.99
N ILE A 27 -4.93 -3.36 -4.25
CA ILE A 27 -4.39 -4.59 -3.67
C ILE A 27 -4.98 -5.80 -4.40
N MET A 28 -4.16 -6.45 -5.21
CA MET A 28 -4.47 -7.68 -5.91
C MET A 28 -4.18 -8.88 -5.00
N ARG A 29 -5.23 -9.34 -4.31
CA ARG A 29 -5.15 -10.48 -3.39
C ARG A 29 -5.86 -11.68 -3.96
N ARG A 30 -5.16 -12.82 -4.12
CA ARG A 30 -5.68 -14.07 -4.69
C ARG A 30 -6.31 -13.86 -6.08
N THR A 31 -5.79 -12.92 -6.84
CA THR A 31 -6.14 -12.75 -8.25
C THR A 31 -5.61 -13.95 -9.03
N ASP A 32 -6.40 -14.44 -9.99
CA ASP A 32 -5.94 -15.49 -10.91
C ASP A 32 -4.73 -14.95 -11.71
N PRO A 33 -3.57 -15.62 -11.68
CA PRO A 33 -2.40 -15.18 -12.44
C PRO A 33 -2.67 -14.96 -13.93
N LYS A 34 -3.60 -15.73 -14.52
CA LYS A 34 -3.98 -15.59 -15.93
C LYS A 34 -4.73 -14.30 -16.24
N LEU A 35 -5.33 -13.67 -15.24
CA LEU A 35 -6.10 -12.43 -15.37
C LEU A 35 -5.33 -11.23 -14.79
N ALA A 36 -4.10 -11.42 -14.33
CA ALA A 36 -3.35 -10.38 -13.65
C ALA A 36 -3.09 -9.15 -14.55
N CYS A 37 -2.62 -9.38 -15.78
CA CYS A 37 -2.32 -8.28 -16.71
C CYS A 37 -3.59 -7.53 -17.15
N GLU A 38 -4.70 -8.23 -17.43
CA GLU A 38 -5.96 -7.60 -17.79
C GLU A 38 -6.54 -6.79 -16.61
N THR A 39 -6.38 -7.32 -15.38
CA THR A 39 -6.76 -6.59 -14.15
C THR A 39 -5.94 -5.29 -14.01
N VAL A 40 -4.63 -5.35 -14.22
CA VAL A 40 -3.74 -4.18 -14.18
C VAL A 40 -4.12 -3.16 -15.26
N GLU A 41 -4.38 -3.60 -16.50
CA GLU A 41 -4.80 -2.70 -17.59
C GLU A 41 -6.08 -1.95 -17.22
N ALA A 42 -7.08 -2.65 -16.66
CA ALA A 42 -8.33 -2.04 -16.21
C ALA A 42 -8.10 -1.03 -15.06
N LEU A 43 -7.25 -1.36 -14.09
CA LEU A 43 -6.89 -0.45 -13.01
C LEU A 43 -6.20 0.82 -13.54
N LEU A 44 -5.26 0.67 -14.48
CA LEU A 44 -4.58 1.78 -15.14
C LEU A 44 -5.55 2.64 -15.95
N ALA A 45 -6.50 2.02 -16.67
CA ALA A 45 -7.55 2.75 -17.40
C ALA A 45 -8.41 3.60 -16.47
N GLY A 46 -8.64 3.14 -15.24
CA GLY A 46 -9.30 3.91 -14.16
C GLY A 46 -8.40 4.93 -13.46
N GLY A 47 -7.13 5.07 -13.87
CA GLY A 47 -6.18 6.03 -13.30
C GLY A 47 -5.44 5.53 -12.05
N MET A 48 -5.58 4.25 -11.68
CA MET A 48 -4.89 3.65 -10.55
C MET A 48 -3.48 3.22 -10.95
N GLN A 49 -2.46 3.95 -10.49
CA GLN A 49 -1.07 3.71 -10.90
C GLN A 49 -0.27 2.84 -9.93
N ALA A 50 -0.58 2.85 -8.62
CA ALA A 50 0.10 2.03 -7.63
C ALA A 50 -0.68 0.73 -7.38
N ILE A 51 -0.05 -0.41 -7.66
CA ILE A 51 -0.67 -1.73 -7.61
C ILE A 51 0.21 -2.68 -6.80
N GLU A 52 -0.38 -3.31 -5.79
CA GLU A 52 0.24 -4.28 -4.89
C GLU A 52 -0.22 -5.70 -5.26
N VAL A 53 0.72 -6.60 -5.53
CA VAL A 53 0.48 -8.06 -5.61
C VAL A 53 0.81 -8.68 -4.26
N THR A 54 -0.13 -9.40 -3.64
CA THR A 54 0.11 -9.96 -2.31
C THR A 54 0.80 -11.32 -2.36
N PHE A 55 1.86 -11.51 -1.56
CA PHE A 55 2.69 -12.73 -1.54
C PHE A 55 1.96 -13.99 -1.05
N ASN A 56 0.88 -13.84 -0.30
CA ASN A 56 0.00 -14.95 0.04
C ASN A 56 -0.95 -15.37 -1.10
N SER A 57 -0.73 -14.88 -2.33
CA SER A 57 -1.41 -15.31 -3.55
C SER A 57 -0.58 -16.37 -4.27
N PRO A 58 -1.21 -17.45 -4.79
CA PRO A 58 -0.48 -18.41 -5.60
C PRO A 58 0.14 -17.76 -6.83
N GLY A 59 1.43 -18.03 -7.10
CA GLY A 59 2.14 -17.48 -8.25
C GLY A 59 2.46 -15.99 -8.16
N ALA A 60 2.53 -15.41 -6.95
CA ALA A 60 2.78 -13.98 -6.75
C ALA A 60 4.05 -13.48 -7.45
N VAL A 61 5.15 -14.22 -7.35
CA VAL A 61 6.44 -13.89 -8.00
C VAL A 61 6.31 -13.87 -9.53
N ASP A 62 5.63 -14.87 -10.10
CA ASP A 62 5.41 -14.92 -11.54
C ASP A 62 4.47 -13.80 -12.02
N MET A 63 3.46 -13.44 -11.21
CA MET A 63 2.59 -12.29 -11.48
C MET A 63 3.38 -10.97 -11.47
N LEU A 64 4.25 -10.75 -10.48
CA LEU A 64 5.11 -9.56 -10.43
C LEU A 64 5.94 -9.45 -11.70
N ARG A 65 6.65 -10.53 -12.07
CA ARG A 65 7.47 -10.56 -13.28
C ARG A 65 6.68 -10.29 -14.55
N ALA A 66 5.51 -10.93 -14.69
CA ALA A 66 4.65 -10.73 -15.86
C ALA A 66 4.12 -9.30 -15.97
N ILE A 67 3.71 -8.71 -14.86
CA ILE A 67 3.21 -7.32 -14.80
C ILE A 67 4.36 -6.35 -15.12
N ASP A 68 5.55 -6.53 -14.52
CA ASP A 68 6.70 -5.67 -14.79
C ASP A 68 7.11 -5.71 -16.26
N GLN A 69 7.15 -6.90 -16.86
CA GLN A 69 7.46 -7.08 -18.30
C GLN A 69 6.41 -6.42 -19.21
N ALA A 70 5.12 -6.52 -18.85
CA ALA A 70 4.03 -6.00 -19.68
C ALA A 70 3.85 -4.48 -19.57
N PHE A 71 4.08 -3.92 -18.41
CA PHE A 71 3.72 -2.52 -18.11
C PHE A 71 4.92 -1.62 -17.78
N GLY A 72 6.00 -2.15 -17.23
CA GLY A 72 7.22 -1.41 -16.91
C GLY A 72 6.91 -0.12 -16.11
N ALA A 73 7.34 1.02 -16.64
CA ALA A 73 7.14 2.33 -16.00
C ALA A 73 5.67 2.85 -16.00
N ARG A 74 4.75 2.17 -16.69
CA ARG A 74 3.32 2.56 -16.69
C ARG A 74 2.65 2.28 -15.34
N VAL A 75 3.19 1.36 -14.54
CA VAL A 75 2.66 0.97 -13.23
C VAL A 75 3.72 1.12 -12.15
N LEU A 76 3.37 1.67 -11.00
CA LEU A 76 4.15 1.52 -9.78
C LEU A 76 3.77 0.18 -9.15
N LEU A 77 4.58 -0.85 -9.45
CA LEU A 77 4.35 -2.21 -8.95
C LEU A 77 4.93 -2.38 -7.55
N GLY A 78 4.20 -2.99 -6.65
CA GLY A 78 4.63 -3.32 -5.31
C GLY A 78 4.25 -4.73 -4.90
N ALA A 79 4.91 -5.22 -3.87
CA ALA A 79 4.59 -6.49 -3.24
C ALA A 79 3.99 -6.27 -1.86
N GLY A 80 2.89 -6.95 -1.56
CA GLY A 80 2.23 -6.89 -0.27
C GLY A 80 2.16 -8.22 0.44
N THR A 81 1.78 -8.16 1.71
CA THR A 81 1.81 -9.34 2.60
C THR A 81 3.21 -9.96 2.66
N VAL A 82 4.23 -9.13 2.53
CA VAL A 82 5.64 -9.51 2.71
C VAL A 82 5.91 -9.61 4.21
N LEU A 83 6.40 -10.74 4.67
CA LEU A 83 6.55 -11.03 6.10
C LEU A 83 8.01 -11.04 6.57
N ASP A 84 8.96 -11.20 5.66
CA ASP A 84 10.38 -11.28 5.97
C ASP A 84 11.28 -10.72 4.86
N ALA A 85 12.59 -10.78 5.08
CA ALA A 85 13.58 -10.26 4.15
C ALA A 85 13.69 -11.09 2.87
N ASP A 86 13.51 -12.40 2.94
CA ASP A 86 13.62 -13.29 1.77
C ASP A 86 12.48 -13.03 0.79
N GLU A 87 11.26 -12.85 1.31
CA GLU A 87 10.11 -12.44 0.51
C GLU A 87 10.30 -11.04 -0.10
N ALA A 88 10.88 -10.10 0.66
CA ALA A 88 11.19 -8.76 0.16
C ALA A 88 12.21 -8.79 -0.99
N GLU A 89 13.30 -9.56 -0.85
CA GLU A 89 14.29 -9.73 -1.92
C GLU A 89 13.65 -10.38 -3.15
N ALA A 90 12.90 -11.47 -2.98
CA ALA A 90 12.20 -12.11 -4.07
C ALA A 90 11.25 -11.16 -4.80
N ALA A 91 10.58 -10.26 -4.08
CA ALA A 91 9.72 -9.25 -4.67
C ALA A 91 10.50 -8.23 -5.50
N LEU A 92 11.58 -7.67 -4.94
CA LEU A 92 12.40 -6.65 -5.59
C LEU A 92 13.09 -7.20 -6.85
N ASP A 93 13.61 -8.42 -6.80
CA ASP A 93 14.23 -9.10 -7.92
C ASP A 93 13.24 -9.38 -9.08
N ASN A 94 11.93 -9.34 -8.80
CA ASN A 94 10.88 -9.59 -9.78
C ASN A 94 10.00 -8.35 -10.10
N GLY A 95 10.57 -7.15 -9.93
CA GLY A 95 10.00 -5.91 -10.43
C GLY A 95 9.22 -5.09 -9.41
N ALA A 96 9.08 -5.52 -8.15
CA ALA A 96 8.49 -4.69 -7.12
C ALA A 96 9.38 -3.46 -6.82
N ARG A 97 8.76 -2.29 -6.69
CA ARG A 97 9.43 -1.02 -6.40
C ARG A 97 9.05 -0.43 -5.03
N PHE A 98 8.09 -1.04 -4.36
CA PHE A 98 7.75 -0.77 -2.96
C PHE A 98 7.26 -2.04 -2.27
N ILE A 99 7.41 -2.09 -0.95
CA ILE A 99 7.06 -3.25 -0.13
C ILE A 99 5.97 -2.86 0.87
N VAL A 100 4.98 -3.72 1.02
CA VAL A 100 3.90 -3.58 2.00
C VAL A 100 3.84 -4.82 2.88
N SER A 101 3.75 -4.64 4.19
CA SER A 101 3.56 -5.73 5.14
C SER A 101 2.26 -5.55 5.94
N PRO A 102 1.69 -6.62 6.52
CA PRO A 102 0.53 -6.50 7.40
C PRO A 102 0.90 -6.08 8.83
N HIS A 103 2.18 -6.08 9.18
CA HIS A 103 2.74 -5.82 10.50
C HIS A 103 3.98 -4.94 10.41
N THR A 104 4.48 -4.51 11.56
CA THR A 104 5.74 -3.77 11.66
C THR A 104 6.86 -4.70 12.12
N ASP A 105 7.78 -4.99 11.20
CA ASP A 105 9.12 -5.51 11.51
C ASP A 105 10.11 -4.35 11.33
N ALA A 106 10.63 -3.84 12.44
CA ALA A 106 11.50 -2.66 12.42
C ALA A 106 12.84 -2.90 11.71
N ASP A 107 13.38 -4.11 11.78
CA ASP A 107 14.64 -4.46 11.14
C ASP A 107 14.47 -4.56 9.62
N LEU A 108 13.39 -5.17 9.15
CA LEU A 108 13.03 -5.22 7.73
C LEU A 108 12.82 -3.79 7.18
N VAL A 109 12.01 -2.97 7.86
CA VAL A 109 11.75 -1.57 7.45
C VAL A 109 13.04 -0.78 7.37
N ALA A 110 13.91 -0.86 8.40
CA ALA A 110 15.19 -0.16 8.41
C ALA A 110 16.16 -0.65 7.33
N SER A 111 16.13 -1.94 7.01
CA SER A 111 16.93 -2.53 5.93
C SER A 111 16.52 -1.97 4.56
N LEU A 112 15.20 -1.96 4.28
CA LEU A 112 14.66 -1.41 3.04
C LEU A 112 14.92 0.10 2.93
N ALA A 113 14.74 0.85 4.02
CA ALA A 113 14.97 2.29 4.04
C ALA A 113 16.43 2.65 3.76
N ARG A 114 17.41 1.91 4.31
CA ARG A 114 18.84 2.12 4.00
C ARG A 114 19.17 1.90 2.52
N ARG A 115 18.37 1.11 1.82
CA ARG A 115 18.50 0.84 0.36
C ARG A 115 17.70 1.81 -0.49
N GLY A 116 16.99 2.76 0.12
CA GLY A 116 16.12 3.70 -0.58
C GLY A 116 14.84 3.05 -1.13
N VAL A 117 14.46 1.87 -0.63
CA VAL A 117 13.23 1.17 -1.03
C VAL A 117 12.08 1.65 -0.16
N ALA A 118 11.01 2.12 -0.79
CA ALA A 118 9.81 2.53 -0.09
C ALA A 118 9.13 1.34 0.61
N CYS A 119 8.87 1.50 1.91
CA CYS A 119 8.19 0.49 2.72
C CYS A 119 6.93 1.07 3.38
N ILE A 120 5.84 0.30 3.33
CA ILE A 120 4.54 0.63 3.91
C ILE A 120 4.15 -0.46 4.92
N PRO A 121 4.77 -0.48 6.11
CA PRO A 121 4.50 -1.46 7.15
C PRO A 121 3.12 -1.26 7.77
N GLY A 122 2.50 -2.38 8.18
CA GLY A 122 1.22 -2.41 8.86
C GLY A 122 1.35 -2.13 10.35
N ALA A 123 0.43 -1.36 10.88
CA ALA A 123 0.31 -1.03 12.30
C ALA A 123 -1.16 -0.84 12.67
N LEU A 124 -1.51 -1.11 13.92
CA LEU A 124 -2.84 -0.85 14.44
C LEU A 124 -2.80 0.14 15.61
N SER A 125 -1.87 -0.01 16.55
CA SER A 125 -1.74 0.86 17.72
C SER A 125 -0.80 2.05 17.48
N ALA A 126 -0.94 3.11 18.30
CA ALA A 126 -0.04 4.26 18.28
C ALA A 126 1.44 3.86 18.47
N THR A 127 1.71 2.84 19.30
CA THR A 127 3.06 2.31 19.53
C THR A 127 3.63 1.70 18.25
N GLU A 128 2.85 0.90 17.55
CA GLU A 128 3.28 0.27 16.29
C GLU A 128 3.47 1.31 15.19
N VAL A 129 2.55 2.27 15.07
CA VAL A 129 2.66 3.38 14.11
C VAL A 129 3.96 4.15 14.32
N LEU A 130 4.28 4.50 15.58
CA LEU A 130 5.50 5.21 15.90
C LEU A 130 6.74 4.36 15.68
N ALA A 131 6.70 3.07 15.98
CA ALA A 131 7.79 2.12 15.74
C ALA A 131 8.07 1.99 14.22
N ALA A 132 7.04 1.80 13.42
CA ALA A 132 7.13 1.75 11.96
C ALA A 132 7.77 3.03 11.38
N TRP A 133 7.28 4.19 11.82
CA TRP A 133 7.79 5.48 11.37
C TRP A 133 9.25 5.69 11.72
N ARG A 134 9.64 5.42 12.96
CA ARG A 134 11.04 5.53 13.42
C ARG A 134 12.00 4.56 12.73
N ALA A 135 11.49 3.43 12.25
CA ALA A 135 12.28 2.48 11.48
C ALA A 135 12.54 2.94 10.04
N GLY A 136 11.88 4.00 9.55
CA GLY A 136 12.11 4.56 8.22
C GLY A 136 10.98 4.31 7.22
N ALA A 137 9.78 3.98 7.68
CA ALA A 137 8.62 3.77 6.81
C ALA A 137 8.34 4.99 5.90
N SER A 138 7.94 4.76 4.66
CA SER A 138 7.51 5.81 3.74
C SER A 138 6.11 6.32 4.06
N VAL A 139 5.23 5.41 4.40
CA VAL A 139 3.85 5.61 4.85
C VAL A 139 3.53 4.48 5.82
N VAL A 140 2.67 4.67 6.80
CA VAL A 140 2.25 3.60 7.71
C VAL A 140 0.84 3.13 7.34
N LYS A 141 0.71 1.85 7.04
CA LYS A 141 -0.57 1.19 6.76
C LYS A 141 -1.33 0.98 8.07
N LEU A 142 -2.45 1.68 8.24
CA LEU A 142 -3.37 1.40 9.35
C LEU A 142 -4.21 0.17 8.99
N PHE A 143 -3.96 -0.97 9.66
CA PHE A 143 -4.58 -2.25 9.29
C PHE A 143 -4.92 -3.11 10.53
N PRO A 144 -6.13 -3.70 10.57
CA PRO A 144 -7.26 -3.54 9.64
C PRO A 144 -8.14 -2.32 9.99
N ALA A 145 -8.19 -1.33 9.09
CA ALA A 145 -8.85 -0.05 9.36
C ALA A 145 -10.38 -0.16 9.53
N GLY A 146 -11.03 -1.04 8.78
CA GLY A 146 -12.48 -1.23 8.87
C GLY A 146 -12.94 -1.77 10.23
N SER A 147 -12.09 -2.52 10.93
CA SER A 147 -12.41 -3.07 12.25
C SER A 147 -12.42 -2.02 13.35
N VAL A 148 -11.68 -0.92 13.18
CA VAL A 148 -11.56 0.16 14.18
C VAL A 148 -12.28 1.44 13.75
N GLY A 149 -12.54 1.60 12.45
CA GLY A 149 -13.34 2.68 11.90
C GLY A 149 -12.62 4.02 11.78
N VAL A 150 -13.33 4.99 11.19
CA VAL A 150 -12.81 6.33 10.87
C VAL A 150 -12.45 7.13 12.14
N GLY A 151 -13.21 6.96 13.21
CA GLY A 151 -12.96 7.63 14.50
C GLY A 151 -11.59 7.32 15.06
N TYR A 152 -11.17 6.07 14.97
CA TYR A 152 -9.85 5.62 15.42
C TYR A 152 -8.69 6.27 14.65
N LEU A 153 -8.82 6.39 13.33
CA LEU A 153 -7.84 7.14 12.54
C LEU A 153 -7.74 8.59 13.03
N LYS A 154 -8.86 9.25 13.26
CA LYS A 154 -8.91 10.63 13.76
C LYS A 154 -8.23 10.76 15.12
N ASP A 155 -8.45 9.80 16.02
CA ASP A 155 -7.84 9.79 17.36
C ASP A 155 -6.31 9.60 17.26
N LEU A 156 -5.82 8.71 16.37
CA LEU A 156 -4.39 8.55 16.11
C LEU A 156 -3.76 9.82 15.53
N ARG A 157 -4.47 10.52 14.64
CA ARG A 157 -3.98 11.76 14.01
C ARG A 157 -3.80 12.90 15.03
N GLY A 158 -4.50 12.90 16.16
CA GLY A 158 -4.32 13.90 17.21
C GLY A 158 -2.86 14.03 17.67
N PRO A 159 -2.26 12.99 18.25
CA PRO A 159 -0.86 13.00 18.71
C PRO A 159 0.18 12.71 17.59
N LEU A 160 -0.20 12.13 16.45
CA LEU A 160 0.71 11.67 15.39
C LEU A 160 0.45 12.43 14.08
N THR A 161 0.51 13.78 14.15
CA THR A 161 0.15 14.68 13.05
C THR A 161 0.99 14.51 11.79
N ASP A 162 2.29 14.19 11.95
CA ASP A 162 3.28 14.20 10.86
C ASP A 162 3.47 12.81 10.22
N ILE A 163 2.82 11.77 10.76
CA ILE A 163 2.96 10.42 10.23
C ILE A 163 1.89 10.17 9.16
N PRO A 164 2.26 9.90 7.90
CA PRO A 164 1.29 9.59 6.85
C PRO A 164 0.66 8.22 7.10
N LEU A 165 -0.67 8.19 7.29
CA LEU A 165 -1.44 6.97 7.55
C LEU A 165 -2.26 6.57 6.32
N LEU A 166 -2.14 5.28 5.92
CA LEU A 166 -2.86 4.65 4.80
C LEU A 166 -3.86 3.62 5.35
N PRO A 167 -5.11 3.98 5.65
CA PRO A 167 -6.12 3.02 6.06
C PRO A 167 -6.29 1.95 4.99
N THR A 168 -6.27 0.69 5.44
CA THR A 168 -6.32 -0.50 4.59
C THR A 168 -7.14 -1.59 5.28
N GLY A 169 -7.88 -2.37 4.48
CA GLY A 169 -8.79 -3.41 4.99
C GLY A 169 -10.11 -2.83 5.49
N GLY A 170 -11.19 -3.11 4.77
CA GLY A 170 -12.53 -2.59 5.06
C GLY A 170 -12.77 -1.16 4.56
N VAL A 171 -11.89 -0.61 3.73
CA VAL A 171 -12.16 0.65 3.01
C VAL A 171 -13.07 0.34 1.83
N THR A 172 -14.22 1.02 1.76
CA THR A 172 -15.27 0.88 0.74
C THR A 172 -15.63 2.24 0.16
N LEU A 173 -16.47 2.28 -0.87
CA LEU A 173 -16.98 3.55 -1.41
C LEU A 173 -17.78 4.35 -0.36
N ASP A 174 -18.45 3.65 0.57
CA ASP A 174 -19.29 4.31 1.59
C ASP A 174 -18.47 5.02 2.67
N ASN A 175 -17.23 4.58 2.92
CA ASN A 175 -16.40 5.15 4.00
C ASN A 175 -15.11 5.83 3.53
N ALA A 176 -14.73 5.69 2.26
CA ALA A 176 -13.48 6.23 1.73
C ALA A 176 -13.35 7.75 1.90
N GLU A 177 -14.41 8.51 1.60
CA GLU A 177 -14.42 9.97 1.79
C GLU A 177 -14.26 10.34 3.27
N ALA A 178 -14.88 9.59 4.18
CA ALA A 178 -14.79 9.82 5.61
C ALA A 178 -13.37 9.56 6.14
N PHE A 179 -12.67 8.53 5.64
CA PHE A 179 -11.26 8.31 5.97
C PHE A 179 -10.36 9.47 5.49
N ILE A 180 -10.56 9.96 4.27
CA ILE A 180 -9.82 11.12 3.76
C ILE A 180 -10.11 12.36 4.61
N ALA A 181 -11.37 12.64 4.93
CA ALA A 181 -11.77 13.78 5.75
C ALA A 181 -11.21 13.70 7.20
N ALA A 182 -11.00 12.47 7.71
CA ALA A 182 -10.37 12.25 9.02
C ALA A 182 -8.83 12.39 9.00
N GLY A 183 -8.23 12.74 7.87
CA GLY A 183 -6.79 12.99 7.72
C GLY A 183 -5.99 11.77 7.26
N ALA A 184 -6.61 10.79 6.60
CA ALA A 184 -5.86 9.75 5.90
C ALA A 184 -4.96 10.36 4.82
N TRP A 185 -3.72 9.91 4.76
CA TRP A 185 -2.77 10.31 3.71
C TRP A 185 -3.19 9.76 2.34
N GLY A 186 -3.81 8.61 2.31
CA GLY A 186 -4.26 7.92 1.11
C GLY A 186 -5.11 6.70 1.48
N LEU A 187 -5.38 5.80 0.53
CA LEU A 187 -6.25 4.64 0.71
C LEU A 187 -5.60 3.35 0.19
N GLY A 188 -5.65 2.27 0.98
CA GLY A 188 -5.30 0.91 0.57
C GLY A 188 -6.57 0.11 0.25
N LEU A 189 -6.74 -0.28 -1.02
CA LEU A 189 -8.00 -0.73 -1.59
C LEU A 189 -7.93 -2.20 -2.01
N GLY A 190 -8.50 -3.08 -1.22
CA GLY A 190 -8.61 -4.52 -1.49
C GLY A 190 -9.86 -4.87 -2.30
N SER A 191 -10.65 -5.84 -1.82
CA SER A 191 -11.81 -6.40 -2.52
C SER A 191 -12.92 -5.39 -2.81
N ALA A 192 -12.98 -4.27 -2.14
CA ALA A 192 -13.91 -3.19 -2.48
C ALA A 192 -13.59 -2.54 -3.84
N LEU A 193 -12.32 -2.60 -4.28
CA LEU A 193 -11.89 -2.19 -5.61
C LEU A 193 -11.67 -3.41 -6.50
N VAL A 194 -10.70 -4.28 -6.15
CA VAL A 194 -10.36 -5.48 -6.91
C VAL A 194 -11.29 -6.60 -6.46
N ASP A 195 -12.55 -6.53 -6.89
CA ASP A 195 -13.58 -7.51 -6.57
C ASP A 195 -13.29 -8.82 -7.32
N PRO A 196 -13.13 -9.96 -6.62
CA PRO A 196 -12.86 -11.24 -7.27
C PRO A 196 -13.91 -11.65 -8.30
N ARG A 197 -15.17 -11.22 -8.13
CA ARG A 197 -16.25 -11.50 -9.09
C ARG A 197 -16.07 -10.72 -10.38
N LEU A 198 -15.79 -9.41 -10.29
CA LEU A 198 -15.54 -8.58 -11.47
C LEU A 198 -14.36 -9.13 -12.28
N VAL A 199 -13.29 -9.55 -11.59
CA VAL A 199 -12.12 -10.13 -12.25
C VAL A 199 -12.46 -11.46 -12.92
N SER A 200 -13.10 -12.40 -12.19
CA SER A 200 -13.42 -13.74 -12.74
C SER A 200 -14.43 -13.70 -13.87
N GLU A 201 -15.38 -12.75 -13.84
CA GLU A 201 -16.37 -12.51 -14.87
C GLU A 201 -15.86 -11.60 -16.01
N ARG A 202 -14.57 -11.17 -15.97
CA ARG A 202 -13.94 -10.27 -16.94
C ARG A 202 -14.66 -8.92 -17.12
N ARG A 203 -15.30 -8.42 -16.06
CA ARG A 203 -16.01 -7.12 -16.06
C ARG A 203 -15.01 -5.97 -15.84
N PHE A 204 -14.04 -5.87 -16.72
CA PHE A 204 -12.92 -4.95 -16.58
C PHE A 204 -13.30 -3.48 -16.74
N ASP A 205 -14.35 -3.18 -17.53
CA ASP A 205 -14.88 -1.81 -17.65
C ASP A 205 -15.42 -1.31 -16.30
N GLU A 206 -16.16 -2.15 -15.58
CA GLU A 206 -16.68 -1.81 -14.25
C GLU A 206 -15.56 -1.67 -13.21
N LEU A 207 -14.52 -2.51 -13.34
CA LEU A 207 -13.32 -2.38 -12.49
C LEU A 207 -12.64 -1.03 -12.73
N ALA A 208 -12.49 -0.61 -13.99
CA ALA A 208 -11.90 0.69 -14.36
C ALA A 208 -12.75 1.85 -13.86
N GLU A 209 -14.08 1.79 -14.01
CA GLU A 209 -14.99 2.80 -13.47
C GLU A 209 -14.87 2.93 -11.95
N ARG A 210 -14.86 1.80 -11.24
CA ARG A 210 -14.70 1.74 -9.78
C ARG A 210 -13.35 2.32 -9.35
N ALA A 211 -12.26 1.99 -10.06
CA ALA A 211 -10.93 2.55 -9.82
C ALA A 211 -10.94 4.07 -9.96
N SER A 212 -11.60 4.60 -11.01
CA SER A 212 -11.68 6.05 -11.24
C SER A 212 -12.41 6.79 -10.11
N VAL A 213 -13.42 6.16 -9.50
CA VAL A 213 -14.11 6.76 -8.34
C VAL A 213 -13.17 6.85 -7.15
N PHE A 214 -12.47 5.76 -6.80
CA PHE A 214 -11.53 5.77 -5.67
C PHE A 214 -10.36 6.73 -5.90
N VAL A 215 -9.81 6.82 -7.10
CA VAL A 215 -8.74 7.77 -7.44
C VAL A 215 -9.22 9.21 -7.22
N ARG A 216 -10.45 9.57 -7.65
CA ARG A 216 -11.01 10.91 -7.39
C ARG A 216 -11.19 11.20 -5.89
N ILE A 217 -11.59 10.20 -5.10
CA ILE A 217 -11.74 10.35 -3.65
C ILE A 217 -10.37 10.58 -3.01
N ALA A 218 -9.39 9.71 -3.33
CA ALA A 218 -8.05 9.78 -2.77
C ALA A 218 -7.33 11.09 -3.12
N ALA A 219 -7.54 11.63 -4.32
CA ALA A 219 -6.96 12.90 -4.75
C ALA A 219 -7.38 14.09 -3.86
N ARG A 220 -8.46 13.98 -3.08
CA ARG A 220 -8.87 15.02 -2.12
C ARG A 220 -7.95 15.12 -0.91
N ALA A 221 -7.15 14.08 -0.62
CA ALA A 221 -6.16 14.10 0.45
C ALA A 221 -5.10 15.21 0.28
N HIS A 222 -4.81 15.62 -0.95
CA HIS A 222 -3.90 16.75 -1.23
C HIS A 222 -4.44 18.12 -0.79
N ARG A 223 -5.76 18.25 -0.60
CA ARG A 223 -6.40 19.52 -0.25
C ARG A 223 -6.61 19.69 1.26
N ALA A 224 -6.40 18.61 2.02
CA ALA A 224 -6.61 18.58 3.46
C ALA A 224 -5.29 18.66 4.28
N ALA A 225 -4.15 18.60 3.61
CA ALA A 225 -2.80 18.79 4.15
C ALA A 225 -2.36 20.24 3.92
#